data_7be092fc0401f708bdcfe560a969f46d
#
_entry.id   7be092fc0401f708bdcfe560a969f46d
#
_cell.length_a   1.000
_cell.length_b   1.000
_cell.length_c   1.000
_cell.angle_alpha   90.00
_cell.angle_beta   90.00
_cell.angle_gamma   90.00
#
_symmetry.space_group_name_H-M   'P 1'
#
loop_
_entity.id
_entity.type
_entity.pdbx_description
1 polymer ?
#
loop_
_entity_poly.entity_id
_entity_poly.type
_entity_poly.pdbx_seq_one_letter_code
_entity_poly.pdbx_strand_id
1 'polypeptide(L)'
;METKKLKSFKELIVWQKAYKLVLEIYKFTYNFPKTETYGLVQQIRRAAISIPSNIAEGYGRKSKTDYHRFLSIAYGSLLELETQYLLSIDLGYAKQSGTIEGLLKEVGGMLYRIMNPIQIDGKGCA
;
A
#
# COMPACT_ATOMS: atom_id res chain seq x y z
N MET A 1 9.89 8.05 -30.74
CA MET A 1 8.89 7.18 -30.15
C MET A 1 8.15 7.90 -29.06
N GLU A 2 6.86 7.85 -29.13
CA GLU A 2 6.04 8.60 -28.17
C GLU A 2 5.97 7.88 -26.83
N THR A 3 6.05 8.66 -25.78
CA THR A 3 5.81 8.13 -24.45
C THR A 3 4.33 7.93 -24.27
N LYS A 4 3.94 6.72 -23.94
CA LYS A 4 2.53 6.42 -23.76
C LYS A 4 2.04 7.07 -22.47
N LYS A 5 1.04 7.94 -22.59
CA LYS A 5 0.42 8.53 -21.43
C LYS A 5 -0.58 7.56 -20.82
N LEU A 6 -0.57 7.46 -19.51
CA LEU A 6 -1.55 6.67 -18.80
C LEU A 6 -2.88 7.40 -18.83
N LYS A 7 -3.96 6.67 -19.08
CA LYS A 7 -5.31 7.25 -19.17
C LYS A 7 -5.92 7.45 -17.80
N SER A 8 -5.51 6.67 -16.80
CA SER A 8 -6.03 6.83 -15.45
C SER A 8 -5.09 6.15 -14.46
N PHE A 9 -5.31 6.46 -13.18
CA PHE A 9 -4.56 5.82 -12.10
C PHE A 9 -4.71 4.30 -12.11
N LYS A 10 -5.78 3.79 -12.71
CA LYS A 10 -6.04 2.35 -12.74
C LYS A 10 -4.99 1.59 -13.55
N GLU A 11 -4.22 2.28 -14.36
CA GLU A 11 -3.14 1.67 -15.14
C GLU A 11 -1.83 1.61 -14.38
N LEU A 12 -1.74 2.27 -13.22
CA LEU A 12 -0.54 2.22 -12.40
C LEU A 12 -0.40 0.85 -11.75
N ILE A 13 0.73 0.21 -11.96
CA ILE A 13 0.97 -1.12 -11.39
C ILE A 13 0.88 -1.08 -9.86
N VAL A 14 1.45 -0.03 -9.23
CA VAL A 14 1.41 0.08 -7.78
C VAL A 14 -0.03 0.19 -7.27
N TRP A 15 -0.89 0.88 -8.00
CA TRP A 15 -2.30 0.96 -7.62
C TRP A 15 -2.99 -0.39 -7.74
N GLN A 16 -2.72 -1.11 -8.84
CA GLN A 16 -3.33 -2.42 -9.06
C GLN A 16 -2.96 -3.40 -7.96
N LYS A 17 -1.70 -3.39 -7.56
CA LYS A 17 -1.24 -4.28 -6.49
C LYS A 17 -1.76 -3.85 -5.13
N ALA A 18 -1.85 -2.57 -4.87
CA ALA A 18 -2.45 -2.05 -3.64
C ALA A 18 -3.94 -2.40 -3.57
N TYR A 19 -4.64 -2.33 -4.69
CA TYR A 19 -6.04 -2.71 -4.78
C TYR A 19 -6.20 -4.19 -4.44
N LYS A 20 -5.37 -5.04 -5.02
CA LYS A 20 -5.39 -6.47 -4.73
C LYS A 20 -5.11 -6.75 -3.25
N LEU A 21 -4.19 -5.99 -2.67
CA LEU A 21 -3.87 -6.12 -1.25
C LEU A 21 -5.09 -5.87 -0.38
N VAL A 22 -5.92 -4.86 -0.72
CA VAL A 22 -7.15 -4.60 0.01
C VAL A 22 -8.06 -5.83 -0.02
N LEU A 23 -8.25 -6.41 -1.20
CA LEU A 23 -9.11 -7.58 -1.33
C LEU A 23 -8.59 -8.75 -0.48
N GLU A 24 -7.28 -8.94 -0.47
CA GLU A 24 -6.67 -10.00 0.32
C GLU A 24 -6.83 -9.74 1.83
N ILE A 25 -6.74 -8.49 2.25
CA ILE A 25 -6.94 -8.14 3.66
C ILE A 25 -8.38 -8.41 4.08
N TYR A 26 -9.36 -8.17 3.21
CA TYR A 26 -10.74 -8.48 3.53
C TYR A 26 -10.94 -9.98 3.73
N LYS A 27 -10.33 -10.80 2.88
CA LYS A 27 -10.36 -12.25 3.05
C LYS A 27 -9.67 -12.68 4.35
N PHE A 28 -8.52 -12.07 4.63
CA PHE A 28 -7.71 -12.39 5.80
C PHE A 28 -8.46 -12.11 7.09
N THR A 29 -9.24 -11.03 7.13
CA THR A 29 -9.94 -10.61 8.35
C THR A 29 -11.34 -11.18 8.46
N TYR A 30 -11.81 -11.92 7.46
CA TYR A 30 -13.20 -12.38 7.41
C TYR A 30 -13.59 -13.19 8.64
N ASN A 31 -12.69 -14.05 9.12
CA ASN A 31 -12.97 -14.95 10.25
C ASN A 31 -12.39 -14.46 11.57
N PHE A 32 -12.03 -13.18 11.68
CA PHE A 32 -11.56 -12.64 12.95
C PHE A 32 -12.65 -12.68 13.99
N PRO A 33 -12.31 -12.73 15.29
CA PRO A 33 -13.31 -12.72 16.36
C PRO A 33 -14.23 -11.52 16.22
N LYS A 34 -15.53 -11.74 16.49
CA LYS A 34 -16.52 -10.65 16.38
C LYS A 34 -16.22 -9.51 17.34
N THR A 35 -15.52 -9.79 18.44
CA THR A 35 -15.12 -8.76 19.39
C THR A 35 -14.17 -7.76 18.76
N GLU A 36 -13.51 -8.11 17.64
CA GLU A 36 -12.60 -7.21 16.95
C GLU A 36 -13.22 -6.48 15.77
N THR A 37 -14.52 -6.68 15.52
CA THR A 37 -15.19 -6.05 14.37
C THR A 37 -14.99 -4.54 14.35
N TYR A 38 -15.15 -3.87 15.48
CA TYR A 38 -14.98 -2.43 15.58
C TYR A 38 -13.63 -2.02 16.15
N GLY A 39 -12.74 -2.98 16.29
CA GLY A 39 -11.37 -2.76 16.74
C GLY A 39 -10.39 -3.03 15.62
N LEU A 40 -9.64 -4.13 15.75
CA LEU A 40 -8.56 -4.44 14.80
C LEU A 40 -9.05 -4.63 13.37
N VAL A 41 -10.21 -5.28 13.17
CA VAL A 41 -10.73 -5.50 11.81
C VAL A 41 -10.97 -4.17 11.12
N GLN A 42 -11.62 -3.24 11.80
CA GLN A 42 -11.91 -1.93 11.20
C GLN A 42 -10.62 -1.18 10.89
N GLN A 43 -9.67 -1.21 11.79
CA GLN A 43 -8.41 -0.49 11.60
C GLN A 43 -7.55 -1.07 10.48
N ILE A 44 -7.45 -2.39 10.42
CA ILE A 44 -6.61 -3.03 9.39
C ILE A 44 -7.21 -2.81 7.99
N ARG A 45 -8.53 -2.88 7.88
CA ARG A 45 -9.21 -2.62 6.61
C ARG A 45 -9.06 -1.16 6.20
N ARG A 46 -9.14 -0.26 7.15
CA ARG A 46 -8.98 1.17 6.89
C ARG A 46 -7.57 1.50 6.40
N ALA A 47 -6.56 0.93 7.06
CA ALA A 47 -5.18 1.12 6.62
C ALA A 47 -4.99 0.58 5.21
N ALA A 48 -5.53 -0.59 4.92
CA ALA A 48 -5.42 -1.19 3.59
C ALA A 48 -6.05 -0.32 2.52
N ILE A 49 -7.28 0.15 2.74
CA ILE A 49 -8.02 0.99 1.78
C ILE A 49 -7.28 2.32 1.55
N SER A 50 -6.65 2.85 2.58
CA SER A 50 -5.92 4.11 2.49
C SER A 50 -4.79 4.07 1.46
N ILE A 51 -4.20 2.90 1.22
CA ILE A 51 -3.08 2.78 0.30
C ILE A 51 -3.49 3.11 -1.14
N PRO A 52 -4.40 2.35 -1.78
CA PRO A 52 -4.79 2.68 -3.15
C PRO A 52 -5.52 4.01 -3.25
N SER A 53 -6.26 4.40 -2.19
CA SER A 53 -6.97 5.68 -2.21
C SER A 53 -5.99 6.85 -2.32
N ASN A 54 -4.90 6.82 -1.56
CA ASN A 54 -3.92 7.90 -1.61
C ASN A 54 -3.06 7.86 -2.86
N ILE A 55 -2.80 6.68 -3.42
CA ILE A 55 -2.12 6.59 -4.70
C ILE A 55 -2.96 7.26 -5.79
N ALA A 56 -4.25 6.95 -5.83
CA ALA A 56 -5.16 7.55 -6.81
C ALA A 56 -5.29 9.05 -6.61
N GLU A 57 -5.42 9.47 -5.36
CA GLU A 57 -5.52 10.89 -5.01
C GLU A 57 -4.28 11.65 -5.47
N GLY A 58 -3.10 11.10 -5.19
CA GLY A 58 -1.85 11.70 -5.59
C GLY A 58 -1.69 11.79 -7.10
N TYR A 59 -2.12 10.75 -7.80
CA TYR A 59 -2.05 10.75 -9.26
C TYR A 59 -2.85 11.91 -9.87
N GLY A 60 -3.94 12.29 -9.23
CA GLY A 60 -4.78 13.38 -9.71
C GLY A 60 -4.25 14.76 -9.39
N ARG A 61 -3.18 14.88 -8.64
CA ARG A 61 -2.63 16.20 -8.27
C ARG A 61 -1.71 16.72 -9.36
N LYS A 62 -1.64 18.05 -9.46
CA LYS A 62 -0.86 18.70 -10.52
C LYS A 62 0.59 18.93 -10.15
N SER A 63 0.88 19.09 -8.84
CA SER A 63 2.25 19.35 -8.41
C SER A 63 2.92 18.09 -7.92
N LYS A 64 4.24 18.02 -8.12
CA LYS A 64 5.03 16.90 -7.62
C LYS A 64 5.03 16.85 -6.10
N THR A 65 5.02 18.01 -5.46
CA THR A 65 4.99 18.10 -4.01
C THR A 65 3.75 17.43 -3.44
N ASP A 66 2.58 17.73 -4.04
CA ASP A 66 1.34 17.12 -3.61
C ASP A 66 1.32 15.63 -3.91
N TYR A 67 1.83 15.23 -5.09
CA TYR A 67 1.92 13.83 -5.44
C TYR A 67 2.74 13.07 -4.39
N HIS A 68 3.91 13.60 -4.07
CA HIS A 68 4.79 13.00 -3.06
C HIS A 68 4.11 12.90 -1.69
N ARG A 69 3.36 13.93 -1.33
CA ARG A 69 2.66 13.95 -0.03
C ARG A 69 1.67 12.79 0.05
N PHE A 70 0.88 12.58 -1.00
CA PHE A 70 -0.08 11.48 -1.00
C PHE A 70 0.59 10.11 -1.02
N LEU A 71 1.70 9.98 -1.74
CA LEU A 71 2.45 8.74 -1.73
C LEU A 71 3.04 8.46 -0.35
N SER A 72 3.49 9.50 0.35
CA SER A 72 3.99 9.35 1.71
C SER A 72 2.89 8.87 2.66
N ILE A 73 1.67 9.38 2.49
CA ILE A 73 0.54 8.91 3.29
C ILE A 73 0.27 7.43 3.00
N ALA A 74 0.28 7.06 1.72
CA ALA A 74 0.09 5.67 1.32
C ALA A 74 1.15 4.77 1.93
N TYR A 75 2.41 5.21 1.92
CA TYR A 75 3.51 4.44 2.49
C TYR A 75 3.35 4.27 3.99
N GLY A 76 2.95 5.34 4.69
CA GLY A 76 2.68 5.26 6.12
C GLY A 76 1.54 4.29 6.44
N SER A 77 0.50 4.31 5.61
CA SER A 77 -0.61 3.38 5.76
C SER A 77 -0.17 1.93 5.56
N LEU A 78 0.77 1.72 4.64
CA LEU A 78 1.31 0.38 4.40
C LEU A 78 2.08 -0.13 5.61
N LEU A 79 2.88 0.72 6.25
CA LEU A 79 3.60 0.34 7.46
C LEU A 79 2.63 0.05 8.61
N GLU A 80 1.57 0.83 8.70
CA GLU A 80 0.53 0.59 9.69
C GLU A 80 -0.15 -0.75 9.42
N LEU A 81 -0.48 -1.02 8.17
CA LEU A 81 -1.09 -2.28 7.77
C LEU A 81 -0.18 -3.47 8.10
N GLU A 82 1.10 -3.35 7.80
CA GLU A 82 2.05 -4.41 8.09
C GLU A 82 2.12 -4.70 9.58
N THR A 83 2.12 -3.66 10.40
CA THR A 83 2.12 -3.79 11.85
C THR A 83 0.86 -4.54 12.31
N GLN A 84 -0.29 -4.14 11.79
CA GLN A 84 -1.56 -4.77 12.17
C GLN A 84 -1.65 -6.21 11.68
N TYR A 85 -1.05 -6.50 10.54
CA TYR A 85 -0.96 -7.87 10.01
C TYR A 85 -0.16 -8.75 10.97
N LEU A 86 1.00 -8.28 11.40
CA LEU A 86 1.84 -9.03 12.35
C LEU A 86 1.12 -9.24 13.68
N LEU A 87 0.43 -8.19 14.17
CA LEU A 87 -0.37 -8.32 15.39
C LEU A 87 -1.44 -9.38 15.26
N SER A 88 -2.11 -9.43 14.11
CA SER A 88 -3.18 -10.39 13.87
C SER A 88 -2.68 -11.83 13.98
N ILE A 89 -1.47 -12.08 13.48
CA ILE A 89 -0.87 -13.39 13.54
C ILE A 89 -0.46 -13.72 14.98
N ASP A 90 0.19 -12.78 15.65
CA ASP A 90 0.67 -13.00 17.01
C ASP A 90 -0.48 -13.18 18.00
N LEU A 91 -1.61 -12.53 17.75
CA LEU A 91 -2.81 -12.72 18.56
C LEU A 91 -3.55 -14.02 18.25
N GLY A 92 -3.11 -14.74 17.23
CA GLY A 92 -3.70 -16.02 16.87
C GLY A 92 -4.97 -15.90 16.06
N TYR A 93 -5.26 -14.72 15.48
CA TYR A 93 -6.49 -14.52 14.71
C TYR A 93 -6.40 -15.09 13.29
N ALA A 94 -5.20 -15.23 12.76
CA ALA A 94 -5.00 -15.73 11.41
C ALA A 94 -3.59 -16.30 11.27
N LYS A 95 -3.39 -17.06 10.20
CA LYS A 95 -2.09 -17.60 9.86
C LYS A 95 -1.38 -16.69 8.87
N GLN A 96 -0.06 -16.84 8.78
CA GLN A 96 0.73 -16.09 7.79
C GLN A 96 0.17 -16.32 6.38
N SER A 97 0.19 -15.26 5.59
CA SER A 97 -0.25 -15.27 4.21
C SER A 97 0.90 -14.83 3.30
N GLY A 98 1.43 -15.76 2.53
CA GLY A 98 2.49 -15.44 1.57
C GLY A 98 2.03 -14.42 0.54
N THR A 99 0.75 -14.47 0.15
CA THR A 99 0.20 -13.52 -0.80
C THR A 99 0.21 -12.09 -0.23
N ILE A 100 -0.24 -11.93 1.01
CA ILE A 100 -0.25 -10.61 1.66
C ILE A 100 1.17 -10.12 1.85
N GLU A 101 2.07 -10.97 2.35
CA GLU A 101 3.45 -10.57 2.58
C GLU A 101 4.14 -10.15 1.28
N GLY A 102 3.89 -10.89 0.20
CA GLY A 102 4.42 -10.54 -1.10
C GLY A 102 3.91 -9.20 -1.60
N LEU A 103 2.61 -8.94 -1.44
CA LEU A 103 2.01 -7.67 -1.86
C LEU A 103 2.50 -6.50 -1.01
N LEU A 104 2.64 -6.70 0.29
CA LEU A 104 3.20 -5.66 1.16
C LEU A 104 4.61 -5.29 0.69
N LYS A 105 5.41 -6.27 0.37
CA LYS A 105 6.78 -6.04 -0.08
C LYS A 105 6.80 -5.34 -1.44
N GLU A 106 5.98 -5.80 -2.38
CA GLU A 106 5.94 -5.21 -3.72
C GLU A 106 5.45 -3.77 -3.69
N VAL A 107 4.32 -3.52 -3.03
CA VAL A 107 3.74 -2.17 -2.97
C VAL A 107 4.69 -1.23 -2.23
N GLY A 108 5.24 -1.69 -1.10
CA GLY A 108 6.18 -0.90 -0.32
C GLY A 108 7.42 -0.54 -1.13
N GLY A 109 7.98 -1.51 -1.87
CA GLY A 109 9.14 -1.27 -2.70
C GLY A 109 8.85 -0.29 -3.83
N MET A 110 7.68 -0.41 -4.47
CA MET A 110 7.29 0.50 -5.54
C MET A 110 7.11 1.92 -5.03
N LEU A 111 6.39 2.09 -3.91
CA LEU A 111 6.18 3.41 -3.31
C LEU A 111 7.50 4.03 -2.92
N TYR A 112 8.37 3.26 -2.29
CA TYR A 112 9.66 3.75 -1.85
C TYR A 112 10.49 4.25 -3.05
N ARG A 113 10.50 3.50 -4.14
CA ARG A 113 11.26 3.88 -5.34
C ARG A 113 10.71 5.13 -6.01
N ILE A 114 9.37 5.29 -6.04
CA ILE A 114 8.79 6.50 -6.61
C ILE A 114 9.14 7.71 -5.77
N MET A 115 9.11 7.56 -4.44
CA MET A 115 9.39 8.65 -3.51
C MET A 115 10.88 8.98 -3.43
N ASN A 116 11.74 8.01 -3.72
CA ASN A 116 13.19 8.15 -3.60
C ASN A 116 13.87 7.69 -4.89
N PRO A 117 13.75 8.46 -5.99
CA PRO A 117 14.34 8.04 -7.25
C PRO A 117 15.85 8.01 -7.15
N ILE A 118 16.44 7.03 -7.80
CA ILE A 118 17.89 6.88 -7.82
C ILE A 118 18.49 8.03 -8.62
N GLN A 119 19.50 8.69 -8.05
CA GLN A 119 20.21 9.73 -8.76
C GLN A 119 21.27 9.10 -9.65
N ILE A 120 21.32 9.56 -10.90
CA ILE A 120 22.24 9.00 -11.88
C ILE A 120 23.31 10.02 -12.19
N ASP A 121 23.87 10.64 -11.19
CA ASP A 121 24.89 11.67 -11.41
C ASP A 121 26.29 11.18 -11.09
N GLY A 122 26.47 9.89 -10.94
CA GLY A 122 27.76 9.30 -10.64
C GLY A 122 28.11 9.30 -9.17
N LYS A 123 27.41 10.02 -8.36
CA LYS A 123 27.66 9.98 -6.92
C LYS A 123 26.96 8.82 -6.28
N GLY A 124 26.14 8.19 -7.03
CA GLY A 124 25.50 7.00 -6.61
C GLY A 124 24.84 7.16 -5.27
N CYS A 125 24.15 6.17 -4.89
CA CYS A 125 23.78 6.09 -3.50
C CYS A 125 24.92 5.46 -2.80
N ALA A 126 25.47 6.14 -1.95
CA ALA A 126 26.48 5.50 -1.14
C ALA A 126 25.83 4.37 -0.35
#